data_aff5c3a341fb0a751e8ec8aa91342526
#
_entry.id   aff5c3a341fb0a751e8ec8aa91342526
#
_cell.length_a   1.000
_cell.length_b   1.000
_cell.length_c   1.000
_cell.angle_alpha   90.00
_cell.angle_beta   90.00
_cell.angle_gamma   90.00
#
_symmetry.space_group_name_H-M   'P 1'
#
loop_
_entity.id
_entity.type
_entity.pdbx_description
1 polymer ?
#
loop_
_entity_poly.entity_id
_entity_poly.type
_entity_poly.pdbx_seq_one_letter_code
_entity_poly.pdbx_strand_id
1 'polypeptide(L)'
;MTGVAAQACAKSNNEWHSKIESEFVNSVGHKPKWGKRHAICGDLSPYASMISNNYNSPTDISLLKSETQRIMNELKDECGWMYTTLHDNKPIGCINYMVWSDVAICQNCGKEFIYWDSAMSKEKEGLLDNFECPYCKCSHTKATAKRSFQTVYDDVIDDVVNVIKHVPVVMVYTVKGKHIEREPLAYDIDLLKKIDQHPIDTKYIPIQLLPEGYNTEQPKKTQGYFYVHQFYTRRNLIALSILFKKIYESKYPSKLMFLFTAMIGRSTKMQRVHINNYFHGGGGWNAGNLKGTLYIPPFPVETSVLEQIGDKLRLLLKRHTSCFSIKTEYVHK
;
A
#
# COMPACT_ATOMS: atom_id res chain seq x y z
N MET A 1 -1.24 21.46 11.43
CA MET A 1 -0.12 22.33 11.92
C MET A 1 -0.50 23.14 13.16
N THR A 2 -1.63 23.84 13.19
CA THR A 2 -2.07 24.71 14.30
C THR A 2 -2.04 24.04 15.68
N GLY A 3 -2.59 22.83 15.81
CA GLY A 3 -2.59 22.09 17.08
C GLY A 3 -1.17 21.76 17.57
N VAL A 4 -0.27 21.35 16.65
CA VAL A 4 1.13 21.07 16.98
C VAL A 4 1.86 22.33 17.41
N ALA A 5 1.61 23.47 16.73
CA ALA A 5 2.17 24.75 17.10
C ALA A 5 1.69 25.21 18.49
N ALA A 6 0.39 25.04 18.78
CA ALA A 6 -0.17 25.37 20.10
C ALA A 6 0.51 24.55 21.22
N GLN A 7 0.75 23.26 21.01
CA GLN A 7 1.50 22.43 21.96
C GLN A 7 2.96 22.87 22.10
N ALA A 8 3.59 23.25 20.98
CA ALA A 8 4.97 23.73 20.98
C ALA A 8 5.15 25.03 21.80
N CYS A 9 4.17 25.94 21.75
CA CYS A 9 4.17 27.16 22.53
C CYS A 9 4.18 26.94 24.07
N ALA A 10 3.74 25.78 24.54
CA ALA A 10 3.70 25.45 25.97
C ALA A 10 5.06 24.99 26.53
N LYS A 11 6.03 24.67 25.67
CA LYS A 11 7.33 24.15 26.07
C LYS A 11 8.28 25.33 26.37
N SER A 12 8.80 25.36 27.57
CA SER A 12 9.92 26.22 27.94
C SER A 12 11.24 25.55 27.50
N ASN A 13 12.18 26.31 26.98
CA ASN A 13 13.54 25.88 26.58
C ASN A 13 13.64 24.96 25.36
N ASN A 14 13.30 25.44 24.18
CA ASN A 14 13.68 24.84 22.93
C ASN A 14 14.64 25.76 22.16
N GLU A 15 15.66 25.21 21.52
CA GLU A 15 16.65 25.97 20.71
C GLU A 15 15.99 26.89 19.66
N TRP A 16 14.86 26.48 19.10
CA TRP A 16 14.11 27.27 18.15
C TRP A 16 13.31 28.42 18.75
N HIS A 17 13.05 28.47 20.08
CA HIS A 17 12.40 29.60 20.74
C HIS A 17 13.22 30.90 20.56
N SER A 18 14.51 30.83 20.78
CA SER A 18 15.40 31.99 20.64
C SER A 18 15.40 32.57 19.22
N LYS A 19 15.39 31.67 18.23
CA LYS A 19 15.30 32.02 16.81
C LYS A 19 13.98 32.71 16.49
N ILE A 20 12.86 32.09 16.88
CA ILE A 20 11.52 32.64 16.64
C ILE A 20 11.35 33.96 17.41
N GLU A 21 11.84 34.06 18.64
CA GLU A 21 11.78 35.28 19.43
C GLU A 21 12.50 36.41 18.73
N SER A 22 13.72 36.20 18.22
CA SER A 22 14.48 37.23 17.49
C SER A 22 13.78 37.67 16.20
N GLU A 23 13.27 36.72 15.41
CA GLU A 23 12.51 36.99 14.17
C GLU A 23 11.23 37.78 14.47
N PHE A 24 10.50 37.41 15.52
CA PHE A 24 9.25 38.05 15.92
C PHE A 24 9.50 39.47 16.45
N VAL A 25 10.52 39.68 17.29
CA VAL A 25 10.91 41.01 17.78
C VAL A 25 11.27 41.92 16.63
N ASN A 26 12.03 41.42 15.65
CA ASN A 26 12.41 42.19 14.46
C ASN A 26 11.21 42.59 13.59
N SER A 27 10.16 41.77 13.54
CA SER A 27 8.99 42.03 12.69
C SER A 27 7.87 42.79 13.40
N VAL A 28 7.69 42.61 14.71
CA VAL A 28 6.53 43.11 15.47
C VAL A 28 6.92 44.12 16.54
N GLY A 29 8.21 44.23 16.88
CA GLY A 29 8.76 45.21 17.85
C GLY A 29 8.61 44.84 19.32
N HIS A 30 8.06 43.65 19.64
CA HIS A 30 7.98 43.17 21.03
C HIS A 30 8.16 41.64 21.09
N LYS A 31 8.46 41.12 22.28
CA LYS A 31 8.65 39.70 22.49
C LYS A 31 7.31 38.90 22.37
N PRO A 32 7.33 37.70 21.81
CA PRO A 32 6.15 36.83 21.81
C PRO A 32 5.81 36.35 23.22
N LYS A 33 4.53 36.20 23.51
CA LYS A 33 4.10 35.62 24.77
C LYS A 33 4.09 34.10 24.63
N TRP A 34 5.02 33.41 25.21
CA TRP A 34 5.04 31.96 25.31
C TRP A 34 4.06 31.45 26.37
N GLY A 35 3.69 30.18 26.29
CA GLY A 35 2.84 29.55 27.28
C GLY A 35 1.82 28.58 26.65
N LYS A 36 1.04 27.94 27.51
CA LYS A 36 0.03 26.94 27.09
C LYS A 36 -1.03 27.61 26.20
N ARG A 37 -1.32 26.93 25.10
CA ARG A 37 -2.37 27.29 24.13
C ARG A 37 -3.30 26.12 23.95
N HIS A 38 -4.57 26.39 23.76
CA HIS A 38 -5.57 25.41 23.39
C HIS A 38 -5.97 25.68 21.94
N ALA A 39 -5.91 24.63 21.09
CA ALA A 39 -6.35 24.68 19.72
C ALA A 39 -7.54 23.77 19.51
N ILE A 40 -8.59 24.30 18.90
CA ILE A 40 -9.71 23.50 18.39
C ILE A 40 -9.47 23.36 16.90
N CYS A 41 -9.16 22.14 16.46
CA CYS A 41 -8.85 21.84 15.06
C CYS A 41 -10.04 21.11 14.43
N GLY A 42 -10.60 21.67 13.38
CA GLY A 42 -11.66 21.08 12.58
C GLY A 42 -11.29 21.06 11.10
N ASP A 43 -11.92 20.17 10.33
CA ASP A 43 -11.80 20.08 8.88
C ASP A 43 -13.11 19.53 8.31
N LEU A 44 -13.43 19.85 7.06
CA LEU A 44 -14.58 19.31 6.35
C LEU A 44 -14.40 17.81 6.07
N SER A 45 -13.16 17.34 5.93
CA SER A 45 -12.84 15.95 5.72
C SER A 45 -12.71 15.21 7.07
N PRO A 46 -13.51 14.15 7.32
CA PRO A 46 -13.33 13.28 8.49
C PRO A 46 -11.91 12.68 8.56
N TYR A 47 -11.30 12.42 7.42
CA TYR A 47 -9.95 11.91 7.32
C TYR A 47 -8.91 12.95 7.80
N ALA A 48 -9.04 14.19 7.39
CA ALA A 48 -8.16 15.27 7.86
C ALA A 48 -8.32 15.52 9.37
N SER A 49 -9.55 15.47 9.89
CA SER A 49 -9.83 15.55 11.33
C SER A 49 -9.20 14.39 12.10
N MET A 50 -9.25 13.16 11.57
CA MET A 50 -8.59 11.99 12.14
C MET A 50 -7.06 12.18 12.18
N ILE A 51 -6.46 12.67 11.10
CA ILE A 51 -5.02 12.97 11.02
C ILE A 51 -4.65 14.00 12.10
N SER A 52 -5.37 15.12 12.17
CA SER A 52 -5.16 16.18 13.15
C SER A 52 -5.25 15.65 14.58
N ASN A 53 -6.29 14.87 14.89
CA ASN A 53 -6.45 14.24 16.19
C ASN A 53 -5.26 13.35 16.55
N ASN A 54 -4.81 12.51 15.62
CA ASN A 54 -3.70 11.56 15.88
C ASN A 54 -2.35 12.25 16.11
N TYR A 55 -2.09 13.41 15.48
CA TYR A 55 -0.91 14.22 15.76
C TYR A 55 -0.96 14.92 17.12
N ASN A 56 -2.15 15.24 17.62
CA ASN A 56 -2.33 16.05 18.81
C ASN A 56 -2.70 15.27 20.08
N SER A 57 -3.15 13.99 19.95
CA SER A 57 -3.52 13.16 21.08
C SER A 57 -2.32 12.44 21.69
N PRO A 58 -2.09 12.53 23.00
CA PRO A 58 -1.07 11.76 23.70
C PRO A 58 -1.38 10.27 23.64
N THR A 59 -0.34 9.44 23.65
CA THR A 59 -0.49 7.99 23.63
C THR A 59 0.65 7.34 24.41
N ASP A 60 0.33 6.37 25.24
CA ASP A 60 1.33 5.52 25.88
C ASP A 60 2.01 4.63 24.83
N ILE A 61 3.29 4.88 24.64
CA ILE A 61 4.08 4.20 23.60
C ILE A 61 4.33 2.74 23.95
N SER A 62 4.51 2.43 25.23
CA SER A 62 4.77 1.06 25.68
C SER A 62 3.56 0.18 25.43
N LEU A 63 2.38 0.67 25.80
CA LEU A 63 1.11 -0.02 25.57
C LEU A 63 0.76 -0.09 24.07
N LEU A 64 0.99 0.99 23.32
CA LEU A 64 0.79 0.96 21.86
C LEU A 64 1.71 -0.06 21.19
N LYS A 65 2.97 -0.16 21.62
CA LYS A 65 3.94 -1.15 21.12
C LYS A 65 3.50 -2.58 21.40
N SER A 66 3.05 -2.87 22.62
CA SER A 66 2.60 -4.21 22.99
C SER A 66 1.34 -4.63 22.21
N GLU A 67 0.37 -3.73 22.07
CA GLU A 67 -0.85 -3.98 21.30
C GLU A 67 -0.56 -4.19 19.81
N THR A 68 0.33 -3.38 19.27
CA THR A 68 0.82 -3.52 17.90
C THR A 68 1.48 -4.88 17.66
N GLN A 69 2.34 -5.32 18.57
CA GLN A 69 3.01 -6.61 18.46
C GLN A 69 2.01 -7.77 18.53
N ARG A 70 0.98 -7.66 19.39
CA ARG A 70 -0.12 -8.63 19.46
C ARG A 70 -0.82 -8.75 18.10
N ILE A 71 -1.25 -7.61 17.53
CA ILE A 71 -1.95 -7.59 16.22
C ILE A 71 -1.07 -8.18 15.12
N MET A 72 0.22 -7.85 15.09
CA MET A 72 1.16 -8.38 14.09
C MET A 72 1.33 -9.89 14.19
N ASN A 73 1.42 -10.43 15.41
CA ASN A 73 1.54 -11.87 15.61
C ASN A 73 0.26 -12.58 15.14
N GLU A 74 -0.90 -12.12 15.58
CA GLU A 74 -2.19 -12.68 15.17
C GLU A 74 -2.41 -12.59 13.65
N LEU A 75 -2.06 -11.47 13.03
CA LEU A 75 -2.15 -11.31 11.57
C LEU A 75 -1.23 -12.30 10.85
N LYS A 76 -0.03 -12.51 11.36
CA LYS A 76 0.91 -13.49 10.82
C LYS A 76 0.41 -14.92 10.97
N ASP A 77 -0.19 -15.24 12.11
CA ASP A 77 -0.75 -16.57 12.38
C ASP A 77 -1.93 -16.88 11.45
N GLU A 78 -2.80 -15.90 11.19
CA GLU A 78 -3.99 -16.07 10.36
C GLU A 78 -3.70 -16.05 8.87
N CYS A 79 -2.85 -15.15 8.37
CA CYS A 79 -2.62 -14.97 6.94
C CYS A 79 -1.16 -15.07 6.48
N GLY A 80 -0.21 -15.40 7.37
CA GLY A 80 1.21 -15.55 7.00
C GLY A 80 1.47 -16.61 5.96
N TRP A 81 0.68 -17.69 5.94
CA TRP A 81 0.75 -18.74 4.93
C TRP A 81 0.53 -18.22 3.50
N MET A 82 -0.27 -17.15 3.33
CA MET A 82 -0.54 -16.52 2.03
C MET A 82 0.70 -15.83 1.44
N TYR A 83 1.67 -15.49 2.28
CA TYR A 83 2.92 -14.81 1.91
C TYR A 83 4.15 -15.71 2.04
N THR A 84 3.95 -17.05 2.04
CA THR A 84 5.02 -18.02 2.14
C THR A 84 5.28 -18.70 0.80
N THR A 85 6.55 -18.79 0.41
CA THR A 85 6.96 -19.47 -0.83
C THR A 85 8.08 -20.48 -0.59
N LEU A 86 8.35 -21.32 -1.61
CA LEU A 86 9.42 -22.31 -1.54
C LEU A 86 10.80 -21.66 -1.79
N HIS A 87 11.76 -22.06 -0.96
CA HIS A 87 13.18 -21.91 -1.19
C HIS A 87 13.86 -23.24 -0.91
N ASP A 88 14.64 -23.75 -1.86
CA ASP A 88 15.24 -25.09 -1.79
C ASP A 88 14.21 -26.18 -1.41
N ASN A 89 13.05 -26.15 -2.06
CA ASN A 89 11.91 -27.04 -1.83
C ASN A 89 11.32 -27.01 -0.40
N LYS A 90 11.62 -25.98 0.40
CA LYS A 90 11.05 -25.76 1.74
C LYS A 90 10.24 -24.48 1.77
N PRO A 91 9.07 -24.44 2.46
CA PRO A 91 8.21 -23.25 2.52
C PRO A 91 8.73 -22.23 3.55
N ILE A 92 9.93 -21.69 3.31
CA ILE A 92 10.64 -20.77 4.22
C ILE A 92 10.84 -19.35 3.66
N GLY A 93 10.50 -19.13 2.39
CA GLY A 93 10.58 -17.82 1.77
C GLY A 93 9.41 -16.93 2.21
N CYS A 94 9.69 -15.68 2.58
CA CYS A 94 8.66 -14.68 2.88
C CYS A 94 8.50 -13.76 1.68
N ILE A 95 7.33 -13.79 1.02
CA ILE A 95 7.04 -12.97 -0.16
C ILE A 95 6.99 -11.50 0.25
N ASN A 96 7.85 -10.68 -0.35
CA ASN A 96 7.89 -9.22 -0.19
C ASN A 96 6.90 -8.56 -1.13
N TYR A 97 6.99 -8.90 -2.42
CA TYR A 97 6.05 -8.45 -3.44
C TYR A 97 6.03 -9.38 -4.65
N MET A 98 4.97 -9.27 -5.43
CA MET A 98 4.74 -9.99 -6.67
C MET A 98 4.37 -8.99 -7.76
N VAL A 99 5.02 -9.11 -8.92
CA VAL A 99 4.67 -8.34 -10.12
C VAL A 99 3.69 -9.15 -10.94
N TRP A 100 2.59 -8.51 -11.32
CA TRP A 100 1.58 -9.07 -12.20
C TRP A 100 1.71 -8.45 -13.59
N SER A 101 1.22 -9.11 -14.60
CA SER A 101 1.17 -8.62 -15.97
C SER A 101 -0.24 -8.69 -16.51
N ASP A 102 -0.64 -7.68 -17.27
CA ASP A 102 -1.79 -7.77 -18.17
C ASP A 102 -1.57 -8.96 -19.12
N VAL A 103 -2.64 -9.66 -19.45
CA VAL A 103 -2.70 -10.57 -20.59
C VAL A 103 -3.28 -9.81 -21.77
N ALA A 104 -2.61 -9.87 -22.92
CA ALA A 104 -3.03 -9.24 -24.15
C ALA A 104 -3.55 -10.26 -25.17
N ILE A 105 -4.42 -9.82 -26.08
CA ILE A 105 -4.92 -10.60 -27.20
C ILE A 105 -4.31 -10.07 -28.49
N CYS A 106 -3.66 -10.95 -29.25
CA CYS A 106 -3.17 -10.63 -30.56
C CYS A 106 -4.33 -10.42 -31.54
N GLN A 107 -4.42 -9.25 -32.15
CA GLN A 107 -5.48 -8.93 -33.10
C GLN A 107 -5.37 -9.69 -34.43
N ASN A 108 -4.19 -10.22 -34.76
CA ASN A 108 -3.96 -10.99 -35.98
C ASN A 108 -4.34 -12.49 -35.83
N CYS A 109 -3.86 -13.15 -34.74
CA CYS A 109 -4.09 -14.60 -34.56
C CYS A 109 -5.11 -14.95 -33.45
N GLY A 110 -5.62 -13.97 -32.72
CA GLY A 110 -6.61 -14.16 -31.67
C GLY A 110 -6.08 -14.80 -30.37
N LYS A 111 -4.81 -15.20 -30.32
CA LYS A 111 -4.24 -15.86 -29.14
C LYS A 111 -3.89 -14.86 -28.04
N GLU A 112 -4.08 -15.30 -26.81
CA GLU A 112 -3.62 -14.57 -25.62
C GLU A 112 -2.11 -14.72 -25.43
N PHE A 113 -1.46 -13.66 -24.96
CA PHE A 113 -0.05 -13.69 -24.57
C PHE A 113 0.20 -12.78 -23.37
N ILE A 114 1.24 -13.09 -22.59
CA ILE A 114 1.64 -12.31 -21.42
C ILE A 114 2.35 -11.04 -21.92
N TYR A 115 1.82 -9.88 -21.53
CA TYR A 115 2.36 -8.59 -22.01
C TYR A 115 3.80 -8.35 -21.51
N TRP A 116 4.12 -8.77 -20.28
CA TRP A 116 5.47 -8.73 -19.72
C TRP A 116 6.49 -9.44 -20.61
N ASP A 117 6.21 -10.68 -20.99
CA ASP A 117 7.17 -11.52 -21.74
C ASP A 117 7.47 -10.98 -23.14
N SER A 118 6.49 -10.28 -23.74
CA SER A 118 6.65 -9.73 -25.09
C SER A 118 7.22 -8.31 -25.11
N ALA A 119 6.87 -7.48 -24.10
CA ALA A 119 7.21 -6.06 -24.09
C ALA A 119 8.43 -5.72 -23.22
N MET A 120 8.80 -6.59 -22.25
CA MET A 120 9.97 -6.36 -21.42
C MET A 120 11.23 -6.93 -22.09
N SER A 121 12.22 -6.11 -22.35
CA SER A 121 13.48 -6.53 -22.99
C SER A 121 14.64 -6.46 -21.99
N LYS A 122 15.29 -7.60 -21.78
CA LYS A 122 16.54 -7.66 -21.00
C LYS A 122 17.72 -7.05 -21.77
N GLU A 123 17.71 -7.14 -23.11
CA GLU A 123 18.77 -6.60 -23.95
C GLU A 123 18.76 -5.06 -23.99
N LYS A 124 17.55 -4.47 -24.06
CA LYS A 124 17.37 -3.01 -24.07
C LYS A 124 17.16 -2.44 -22.65
N GLU A 125 17.16 -3.30 -21.63
CA GLU A 125 16.98 -2.93 -20.25
C GLU A 125 15.76 -2.00 -20.02
N GLY A 126 14.63 -2.35 -20.68
CA GLY A 126 13.43 -1.52 -20.65
C GLY A 126 12.23 -2.11 -21.36
N LEU A 127 11.18 -1.29 -21.49
CA LEU A 127 9.99 -1.62 -22.25
C LEU A 127 10.20 -1.29 -23.73
N LEU A 128 9.79 -2.23 -24.57
CA LEU A 128 9.77 -2.03 -26.02
C LEU A 128 8.53 -1.22 -26.43
N ASP A 129 8.72 -0.20 -27.25
CA ASP A 129 7.59 0.52 -27.88
C ASP A 129 6.87 -0.37 -28.89
N ASN A 130 7.63 -1.21 -29.62
CA ASN A 130 7.13 -2.23 -30.51
C ASN A 130 7.63 -3.60 -30.06
N PHE A 131 6.71 -4.56 -29.97
CA PHE A 131 6.99 -5.94 -29.57
C PHE A 131 6.17 -6.92 -30.44
N GLU A 132 6.60 -8.17 -30.48
CA GLU A 132 5.98 -9.16 -31.35
C GLU A 132 5.08 -10.13 -30.57
N CYS A 133 4.00 -10.56 -31.23
CA CYS A 133 3.22 -11.71 -30.77
C CYS A 133 4.11 -12.98 -30.77
N PRO A 134 4.21 -13.72 -29.66
CA PRO A 134 5.06 -14.90 -29.59
C PRO A 134 4.64 -16.00 -30.56
N TYR A 135 3.39 -16.00 -31.02
CA TYR A 135 2.81 -17.06 -31.87
C TYR A 135 2.90 -16.74 -33.37
N CYS A 136 2.52 -15.54 -33.79
CA CYS A 136 2.42 -15.22 -35.23
C CYS A 136 3.39 -14.11 -35.68
N LYS A 137 4.22 -13.60 -34.77
CA LYS A 137 5.23 -12.55 -35.05
C LYS A 137 4.68 -11.22 -35.55
N CYS A 138 3.35 -11.03 -35.46
CA CYS A 138 2.74 -9.74 -35.76
C CYS A 138 3.23 -8.69 -34.76
N SER A 139 3.64 -7.53 -35.26
CA SER A 139 4.10 -6.42 -34.42
C SER A 139 2.93 -5.71 -33.73
N HIS A 140 3.11 -5.41 -32.47
CA HIS A 140 2.17 -4.68 -31.62
C HIS A 140 2.85 -3.50 -30.94
N THR A 141 2.04 -2.52 -30.61
CA THR A 141 2.40 -1.45 -29.67
C THR A 141 1.50 -1.58 -28.42
N LYS A 142 1.79 -0.83 -27.38
CA LYS A 142 0.92 -0.74 -26.19
C LYS A 142 -0.52 -0.36 -26.56
N ALA A 143 -0.71 0.47 -27.60
CA ALA A 143 -2.03 0.92 -28.03
C ALA A 143 -2.79 -0.15 -28.83
N THR A 144 -2.09 -1.00 -29.58
CA THR A 144 -2.68 -2.03 -30.45
C THR A 144 -2.86 -3.38 -29.75
N ALA A 145 -2.13 -3.64 -28.68
CA ALA A 145 -2.34 -4.84 -27.86
C ALA A 145 -3.61 -4.70 -27.03
N LYS A 146 -4.67 -5.40 -27.43
CA LYS A 146 -5.93 -5.40 -26.66
C LYS A 146 -5.76 -6.22 -25.39
N ARG A 147 -6.27 -5.69 -24.28
CA ARG A 147 -6.30 -6.41 -23.01
C ARG A 147 -7.28 -7.57 -23.06
N SER A 148 -6.90 -8.69 -22.46
CA SER A 148 -7.80 -9.82 -22.24
C SER A 148 -8.61 -9.60 -20.97
N PHE A 149 -9.89 -9.93 -21.02
CA PHE A 149 -10.81 -9.90 -19.89
C PHE A 149 -11.26 -11.32 -19.57
N GLN A 150 -11.60 -11.53 -18.31
CA GLN A 150 -12.15 -12.80 -17.84
C GLN A 150 -13.41 -12.54 -17.02
N THR A 151 -14.38 -13.44 -17.15
CA THR A 151 -15.58 -13.46 -16.34
C THR A 151 -15.31 -14.27 -15.09
N VAL A 152 -15.47 -13.67 -13.91
CA VAL A 152 -15.25 -14.30 -12.61
C VAL A 152 -16.42 -14.03 -11.68
N TYR A 153 -16.68 -14.97 -10.76
CA TYR A 153 -17.62 -14.74 -9.67
C TYR A 153 -16.90 -13.97 -8.55
N ASP A 154 -17.46 -12.83 -8.18
CA ASP A 154 -16.97 -11.97 -7.11
C ASP A 154 -17.81 -12.24 -5.85
N ASP A 155 -17.30 -13.06 -4.94
CA ASP A 155 -17.98 -13.49 -3.73
C ASP A 155 -18.14 -12.36 -2.68
N VAL A 156 -17.49 -11.21 -2.89
CA VAL A 156 -17.64 -10.02 -2.04
C VAL A 156 -18.96 -9.30 -2.29
N ILE A 157 -19.42 -9.30 -3.53
CA ILE A 157 -20.66 -8.63 -3.95
C ILE A 157 -21.74 -9.61 -4.42
N ASP A 158 -21.46 -10.93 -4.40
CA ASP A 158 -22.34 -12.02 -4.82
C ASP A 158 -22.81 -11.83 -6.28
N ASP A 159 -21.88 -11.49 -7.19
CA ASP A 159 -22.20 -11.21 -8.59
C ASP A 159 -21.09 -11.68 -9.54
N VAL A 160 -21.43 -11.83 -10.80
CA VAL A 160 -20.49 -12.16 -11.88
C VAL A 160 -19.97 -10.90 -12.52
N VAL A 161 -18.66 -10.73 -12.53
CA VAL A 161 -17.99 -9.54 -13.05
C VAL A 161 -17.05 -9.90 -14.21
N ASN A 162 -16.89 -8.96 -15.14
CA ASN A 162 -15.93 -9.07 -16.23
C ASN A 162 -14.75 -8.13 -15.98
N VAL A 163 -13.62 -8.69 -15.58
CA VAL A 163 -12.44 -7.95 -15.16
C VAL A 163 -11.23 -8.32 -16.01
N ILE A 164 -10.24 -7.42 -16.05
CA ILE A 164 -8.99 -7.69 -16.76
C ILE A 164 -8.31 -8.94 -16.21
N LYS A 165 -7.71 -9.71 -17.12
CA LYS A 165 -6.92 -10.90 -16.78
C LYS A 165 -5.49 -10.51 -16.47
N HIS A 166 -5.05 -10.81 -15.24
CA HIS A 166 -3.67 -10.65 -14.79
C HIS A 166 -3.04 -12.00 -14.47
N VAL A 167 -1.74 -12.11 -14.73
CA VAL A 167 -0.92 -13.27 -14.35
C VAL A 167 0.32 -12.82 -13.59
N PRO A 168 0.78 -13.57 -12.58
CA PRO A 168 2.02 -13.22 -11.89
C PRO A 168 3.22 -13.57 -12.76
N VAL A 169 4.22 -12.68 -12.83
CA VAL A 169 5.39 -12.83 -13.72
C VAL A 169 6.72 -12.79 -12.99
N VAL A 170 6.83 -12.01 -11.93
CA VAL A 170 8.04 -11.92 -11.10
C VAL A 170 7.66 -11.91 -9.64
N MET A 171 8.43 -12.60 -8.82
CA MET A 171 8.26 -12.60 -7.36
C MET A 171 9.59 -12.29 -6.69
N VAL A 172 9.53 -11.42 -5.66
CA VAL A 172 10.63 -11.17 -4.74
C VAL A 172 10.25 -11.64 -3.35
N TYR A 173 11.12 -12.41 -2.76
CA TYR A 173 10.93 -12.95 -1.41
C TYR A 173 12.24 -12.90 -0.61
N THR A 174 12.12 -12.95 0.71
CA THR A 174 13.25 -12.93 1.64
C THR A 174 13.43 -14.27 2.30
N VAL A 175 14.70 -14.75 2.33
CA VAL A 175 15.13 -15.88 3.15
C VAL A 175 16.39 -15.48 3.91
N LYS A 176 16.41 -15.65 5.22
CA LYS A 176 17.55 -15.30 6.10
C LYS A 176 18.09 -13.88 5.84
N GLY A 177 17.20 -12.93 5.58
CA GLY A 177 17.55 -11.52 5.32
C GLY A 177 18.05 -11.19 3.91
N LYS A 178 18.14 -12.17 3.00
CA LYS A 178 18.50 -11.97 1.60
C LYS A 178 17.26 -11.90 0.72
N HIS A 179 17.19 -10.89 -0.14
CA HIS A 179 16.16 -10.79 -1.18
C HIS A 179 16.53 -11.67 -2.37
N ILE A 180 15.58 -12.45 -2.82
CA ILE A 180 15.70 -13.37 -3.95
C ILE A 180 14.58 -13.07 -4.92
N GLU A 181 14.95 -12.98 -6.20
CA GLU A 181 14.04 -12.76 -7.31
C GLU A 181 13.93 -14.03 -8.15
N ARG A 182 12.72 -14.36 -8.57
CA ARG A 182 12.45 -15.41 -9.55
C ARG A 182 11.06 -15.30 -10.18
N GLU A 183 10.83 -16.06 -11.20
CA GLU A 183 9.50 -16.32 -11.72
C GLU A 183 8.69 -17.17 -10.72
N PRO A 184 7.35 -17.02 -10.67
CA PRO A 184 6.49 -17.87 -9.85
C PRO A 184 6.60 -19.35 -10.26
N LEU A 185 6.71 -20.25 -9.28
CA LEU A 185 6.69 -21.69 -9.48
C LEU A 185 5.26 -22.23 -9.45
N ALA A 186 5.07 -23.49 -9.84
CA ALA A 186 3.78 -24.18 -9.73
C ALA A 186 3.18 -24.09 -8.31
N TYR A 187 4.02 -24.22 -7.28
CA TYR A 187 3.62 -24.01 -5.88
C TYR A 187 2.98 -22.64 -5.64
N ASP A 188 3.55 -21.58 -6.20
CA ASP A 188 3.05 -20.21 -6.01
C ASP A 188 1.72 -20.01 -6.72
N ILE A 189 1.55 -20.62 -7.90
CA ILE A 189 0.29 -20.61 -8.64
C ILE A 189 -0.80 -21.39 -7.87
N ASP A 190 -0.46 -22.54 -7.30
CA ASP A 190 -1.42 -23.32 -6.49
C ASP A 190 -1.75 -22.63 -5.17
N LEU A 191 -0.78 -21.89 -4.59
CA LEU A 191 -1.04 -21.02 -3.44
C LEU A 191 -2.06 -19.92 -3.80
N LEU A 192 -1.93 -19.27 -4.96
CA LEU A 192 -2.89 -18.26 -5.43
C LEU A 192 -4.29 -18.86 -5.58
N LYS A 193 -4.43 -20.04 -6.21
CA LYS A 193 -5.72 -20.75 -6.30
C LYS A 193 -6.33 -21.04 -4.93
N LYS A 194 -5.50 -21.46 -3.96
CA LYS A 194 -5.95 -21.69 -2.58
C LYS A 194 -6.42 -20.39 -1.91
N ILE A 195 -5.75 -19.27 -2.18
CA ILE A 195 -6.14 -17.95 -1.67
C ILE A 195 -7.47 -17.52 -2.31
N ASP A 196 -7.67 -17.75 -3.61
CA ASP A 196 -8.91 -17.40 -4.31
C ASP A 196 -10.11 -18.15 -3.74
N GLN A 197 -9.91 -19.39 -3.27
CA GLN A 197 -10.94 -20.22 -2.63
C GLN A 197 -11.11 -19.94 -1.14
N HIS A 198 -10.22 -19.14 -0.52
CA HIS A 198 -10.29 -18.86 0.90
C HIS A 198 -11.47 -17.94 1.22
N PRO A 199 -12.32 -18.28 2.20
CA PRO A 199 -13.46 -17.46 2.58
C PRO A 199 -12.99 -16.08 3.09
N ILE A 200 -13.79 -15.07 2.81
CA ILE A 200 -13.51 -13.69 3.21
C ILE A 200 -14.68 -13.13 4.03
N ASP A 201 -14.37 -12.44 5.13
CA ASP A 201 -15.37 -11.72 5.92
C ASP A 201 -15.70 -10.37 5.26
N THR A 202 -16.81 -10.34 4.51
CA THR A 202 -17.22 -9.15 3.75
C THR A 202 -17.59 -7.96 4.60
N LYS A 203 -17.87 -8.15 5.91
CA LYS A 203 -18.21 -7.07 6.85
C LYS A 203 -17.15 -5.96 6.91
N TYR A 204 -15.89 -6.32 6.70
CA TYR A 204 -14.75 -5.40 6.82
C TYR A 204 -14.13 -5.04 5.46
N ILE A 205 -14.88 -5.22 4.38
CA ILE A 205 -14.44 -4.92 3.01
C ILE A 205 -15.19 -3.72 2.46
N PRO A 206 -14.50 -2.79 1.76
CA PRO A 206 -15.14 -1.67 1.13
C PRO A 206 -15.85 -2.11 -0.17
N ILE A 207 -17.17 -2.26 -0.12
CA ILE A 207 -18.03 -2.65 -1.25
C ILE A 207 -18.67 -1.45 -1.97
N GLN A 208 -18.16 -0.23 -1.75
CA GLN A 208 -18.69 0.97 -2.38
C GLN A 208 -18.46 0.95 -3.88
N LEU A 209 -19.50 1.31 -4.63
CA LEU A 209 -19.40 1.63 -6.05
C LEU A 209 -18.53 2.87 -6.25
N LEU A 210 -17.75 2.86 -7.30
CA LEU A 210 -17.01 4.05 -7.73
C LEU A 210 -18.04 5.10 -8.21
N PRO A 211 -17.97 6.33 -7.70
CA PRO A 211 -18.85 7.41 -8.18
C PRO A 211 -18.62 7.68 -9.67
N GLU A 212 -19.54 8.38 -10.30
CA GLU A 212 -19.33 8.89 -11.65
C GLU A 212 -18.29 10.01 -11.65
N GLY A 213 -17.46 10.06 -12.67
CA GLY A 213 -16.43 11.07 -12.82
C GLY A 213 -15.28 10.65 -13.71
N TYR A 214 -14.54 11.62 -14.21
CA TYR A 214 -13.44 11.40 -15.17
C TYR A 214 -12.40 10.37 -14.69
N ASN A 215 -11.94 10.49 -13.44
CA ASN A 215 -10.92 9.59 -12.90
C ASN A 215 -11.46 8.19 -12.60
N THR A 216 -12.73 8.04 -12.28
CA THR A 216 -13.37 6.76 -11.95
C THR A 216 -13.81 5.99 -13.19
N GLU A 217 -14.04 6.68 -14.32
CA GLU A 217 -14.33 6.04 -15.61
C GLU A 217 -13.14 5.25 -16.16
N GLN A 218 -11.91 5.68 -15.89
CA GLN A 218 -10.72 4.99 -16.38
C GLN A 218 -10.66 3.53 -15.92
N PRO A 219 -10.67 3.20 -14.61
CA PRO A 219 -10.62 1.81 -14.16
C PRO A 219 -11.86 1.01 -14.59
N LYS A 220 -13.05 1.61 -14.67
CA LYS A 220 -14.25 0.95 -15.19
C LYS A 220 -14.04 0.47 -16.63
N LYS A 221 -13.57 1.34 -17.52
CA LYS A 221 -13.36 1.04 -18.94
C LYS A 221 -12.16 0.15 -19.23
N THR A 222 -11.07 0.37 -18.47
CA THR A 222 -9.78 -0.29 -18.78
C THR A 222 -9.54 -1.56 -18.00
N GLN A 223 -10.22 -1.78 -16.88
CA GLN A 223 -10.02 -2.90 -15.97
C GLN A 223 -11.30 -3.68 -15.67
N GLY A 224 -12.48 -3.09 -15.92
CA GLY A 224 -13.74 -3.64 -15.46
C GLY A 224 -13.96 -3.48 -13.96
N TYR A 225 -13.31 -2.47 -13.32
CA TYR A 225 -13.43 -2.25 -11.88
C TYR A 225 -14.47 -1.19 -11.58
N PHE A 226 -15.54 -1.61 -10.94
CA PHE A 226 -16.66 -0.77 -10.54
C PHE A 226 -16.71 -0.53 -9.04
N TYR A 227 -16.04 -1.38 -8.23
CA TYR A 227 -16.06 -1.36 -6.78
C TYR A 227 -14.68 -1.14 -6.19
N VAL A 228 -14.63 -0.54 -5.00
CA VAL A 228 -13.37 -0.20 -4.31
C VAL A 228 -12.52 -1.44 -4.03
N HIS A 229 -13.12 -2.57 -3.61
CA HIS A 229 -12.37 -3.80 -3.28
C HIS A 229 -11.63 -4.39 -4.49
N GLN A 230 -12.09 -4.15 -5.72
CA GLN A 230 -11.47 -4.69 -6.95
C GLN A 230 -10.08 -4.11 -7.24
N PHE A 231 -9.72 -2.99 -6.58
CA PHE A 231 -8.36 -2.42 -6.65
C PHE A 231 -7.31 -3.22 -5.88
N TYR A 232 -7.70 -4.25 -5.15
CA TYR A 232 -6.81 -5.11 -4.39
C TYR A 232 -6.71 -6.51 -5.01
N THR A 233 -5.58 -7.19 -4.81
CA THR A 233 -5.51 -8.63 -5.07
C THR A 233 -6.28 -9.36 -3.96
N ARG A 234 -6.74 -10.58 -4.25
CA ARG A 234 -7.47 -11.39 -3.25
C ARG A 234 -6.68 -11.54 -1.96
N ARG A 235 -5.39 -11.85 -2.06
CA ARG A 235 -4.48 -11.98 -0.92
C ARG A 235 -4.45 -10.72 -0.06
N ASN A 236 -4.20 -9.57 -0.67
CA ASN A 236 -4.13 -8.31 0.05
C ASN A 236 -5.49 -7.91 0.63
N LEU A 237 -6.59 -8.20 -0.07
CA LEU A 237 -7.94 -7.90 0.41
C LEU A 237 -8.26 -8.68 1.70
N ILE A 238 -7.96 -9.99 1.73
CA ILE A 238 -8.12 -10.83 2.92
C ILE A 238 -7.25 -10.31 4.07
N ALA A 239 -5.96 -10.09 3.83
CA ALA A 239 -5.04 -9.63 4.87
C ALA A 239 -5.42 -8.25 5.43
N LEU A 240 -5.89 -7.34 4.58
CA LEU A 240 -6.36 -6.01 4.99
C LEU A 240 -7.67 -6.07 5.77
N SER A 241 -8.61 -6.94 5.41
CA SER A 241 -9.88 -7.10 6.16
C SER A 241 -9.63 -7.64 7.57
N ILE A 242 -8.75 -8.64 7.71
CA ILE A 242 -8.33 -9.18 9.01
C ILE A 242 -7.62 -8.10 9.84
N LEU A 243 -6.67 -7.38 9.22
CA LEU A 243 -5.96 -6.29 9.90
C LEU A 243 -6.91 -5.18 10.36
N PHE A 244 -7.84 -4.76 9.50
CA PHE A 244 -8.84 -3.74 9.83
C PHE A 244 -9.71 -4.16 11.02
N LYS A 245 -10.21 -5.40 11.02
CA LYS A 245 -10.98 -5.96 12.14
C LYS A 245 -10.19 -5.90 13.44
N LYS A 246 -8.94 -6.38 13.44
CA LYS A 246 -8.07 -6.38 14.63
C LYS A 246 -7.77 -4.96 15.13
N ILE A 247 -7.59 -4.00 14.23
CA ILE A 247 -7.42 -2.59 14.58
C ILE A 247 -8.68 -2.02 15.20
N TYR A 248 -9.83 -2.30 14.60
CA TYR A 248 -11.12 -1.82 15.10
C TYR A 248 -11.43 -2.31 16.52
N GLU A 249 -11.10 -3.57 16.82
CA GLU A 249 -11.27 -4.23 18.10
C GLU A 249 -10.14 -3.97 19.11
N SER A 250 -9.12 -3.20 18.73
CA SER A 250 -7.92 -2.96 19.53
C SER A 250 -8.14 -1.91 20.64
N LYS A 251 -7.19 -1.82 21.57
CA LYS A 251 -7.18 -0.79 22.63
C LYS A 251 -6.84 0.62 22.10
N TYR A 252 -6.27 0.72 20.89
CA TYR A 252 -5.82 1.98 20.28
C TYR A 252 -6.35 2.14 18.85
N PRO A 253 -7.66 2.01 18.60
CA PRO A 253 -8.17 1.95 17.23
C PRO A 253 -7.85 3.20 16.41
N SER A 254 -7.93 4.41 16.98
CA SER A 254 -7.63 5.65 16.28
C SER A 254 -6.17 5.73 15.81
N LYS A 255 -5.20 5.38 16.66
CA LYS A 255 -3.76 5.41 16.32
C LYS A 255 -3.40 4.38 15.27
N LEU A 256 -3.92 3.17 15.41
CA LEU A 256 -3.66 2.07 14.48
C LEU A 256 -4.40 2.28 13.15
N MET A 257 -5.62 2.86 13.18
CA MET A 257 -6.34 3.25 11.97
C MET A 257 -5.59 4.33 11.18
N PHE A 258 -4.95 5.28 11.86
CA PHE A 258 -4.09 6.27 11.19
C PHE A 258 -2.92 5.62 10.44
N LEU A 259 -2.30 4.57 11.02
CA LEU A 259 -1.27 3.79 10.33
C LEU A 259 -1.84 2.97 9.17
N PHE A 260 -2.98 2.33 9.39
CA PHE A 260 -3.68 1.56 8.36
C PHE A 260 -3.96 2.42 7.13
N THR A 261 -4.54 3.61 7.30
CA THR A 261 -4.83 4.52 6.19
C THR A 261 -3.57 4.99 5.44
N ALA A 262 -2.42 5.06 6.13
CA ALA A 262 -1.14 5.43 5.50
C ALA A 262 -0.53 4.30 4.64
N MET A 263 -1.03 3.06 4.75
CA MET A 263 -0.51 1.92 4.01
C MET A 263 -1.47 1.37 2.94
N ILE A 264 -2.79 1.52 3.09
CA ILE A 264 -3.76 0.88 2.20
C ILE A 264 -3.54 1.23 0.72
N GLY A 265 -3.16 2.49 0.41
CA GLY A 265 -2.86 2.89 -0.96
C GLY A 265 -1.69 2.12 -1.59
N ARG A 266 -0.71 1.68 -0.77
CA ARG A 266 0.43 0.88 -1.23
C ARG A 266 0.08 -0.60 -1.44
N SER A 267 -1.06 -1.05 -0.94
CA SER A 267 -1.53 -2.44 -1.08
C SER A 267 -2.42 -2.64 -2.31
N THR A 268 -2.66 -1.58 -3.09
CA THR A 268 -3.52 -1.62 -4.29
C THR A 268 -2.75 -2.04 -5.53
N LYS A 269 -3.48 -2.51 -6.54
CA LYS A 269 -2.99 -2.76 -7.91
C LYS A 269 -2.56 -1.48 -8.66
N MET A 270 -2.72 -0.29 -8.07
CA MET A 270 -2.22 0.97 -8.65
C MET A 270 -0.70 1.15 -8.50
N GLN A 271 -0.03 0.28 -7.74
CA GLN A 271 1.43 0.32 -7.60
C GLN A 271 2.10 -0.11 -8.90
N ARG A 272 3.15 0.61 -9.31
CA ARG A 272 3.84 0.41 -10.60
C ARG A 272 5.23 -0.15 -10.39
N VAL A 273 5.70 -0.94 -11.36
CA VAL A 273 7.13 -1.29 -11.44
C VAL A 273 7.94 -0.07 -11.86
N HIS A 274 9.03 0.20 -11.14
CA HIS A 274 10.04 1.17 -11.51
C HIS A 274 11.03 0.50 -12.48
N ILE A 275 10.76 0.57 -13.77
CA ILE A 275 11.51 -0.15 -14.81
C ILE A 275 13.01 0.10 -14.74
N ASN A 276 13.43 1.36 -14.57
CA ASN A 276 14.85 1.69 -14.45
C ASN A 276 15.51 1.01 -13.24
N ASN A 277 14.85 1.02 -12.06
CA ASN A 277 15.41 0.36 -10.88
C ASN A 277 15.38 -1.17 -11.00
N TYR A 278 14.45 -1.72 -11.78
CA TYR A 278 14.38 -3.15 -12.05
C TYR A 278 15.65 -3.64 -12.78
N PHE A 279 16.12 -2.90 -13.76
CA PHE A 279 17.29 -3.28 -14.57
C PHE A 279 18.62 -2.81 -13.96
N HIS A 280 18.67 -1.59 -13.42
CA HIS A 280 19.94 -0.94 -13.04
C HIS A 280 20.14 -0.85 -11.52
N GLY A 281 19.14 -1.25 -10.72
CA GLY A 281 19.20 -1.10 -9.27
C GLY A 281 19.06 0.37 -8.84
N GLY A 282 19.66 0.73 -7.69
CA GLY A 282 19.60 2.10 -7.14
C GLY A 282 18.39 2.39 -6.29
N GLY A 283 17.49 1.43 -6.10
CA GLY A 283 16.29 1.58 -5.25
C GLY A 283 15.32 0.41 -5.37
N GLY A 284 14.20 0.50 -4.66
CA GLY A 284 13.13 -0.49 -4.75
C GLY A 284 12.41 -0.44 -6.10
N TRP A 285 11.84 -1.57 -6.52
CA TRP A 285 11.11 -1.69 -7.78
C TRP A 285 9.73 -1.06 -7.79
N ASN A 286 9.19 -0.73 -6.62
CA ASN A 286 7.88 -0.11 -6.52
C ASN A 286 7.98 1.42 -6.67
N ALA A 287 7.50 1.92 -7.82
CA ALA A 287 7.46 3.36 -8.13
C ALA A 287 6.27 4.09 -7.46
N GLY A 288 5.40 3.36 -6.75
CA GLY A 288 4.18 3.91 -6.21
C GLY A 288 3.08 4.16 -7.25
N ASN A 289 1.95 4.64 -6.78
CA ASN A 289 0.82 5.03 -7.63
C ASN A 289 1.01 6.43 -8.23
N LEU A 290 0.33 6.71 -9.35
CA LEU A 290 0.25 8.06 -9.90
C LEU A 290 -0.70 8.89 -9.04
N LYS A 291 -0.22 10.04 -8.56
CA LYS A 291 -1.03 10.96 -7.75
C LYS A 291 -2.15 11.58 -8.60
N GLY A 292 -3.32 11.74 -7.99
CA GLY A 292 -4.48 12.38 -8.61
C GLY A 292 -5.21 11.52 -9.65
N THR A 293 -4.89 10.22 -9.77
CA THR A 293 -5.56 9.29 -10.68
C THR A 293 -5.87 7.96 -10.01
N LEU A 294 -6.76 7.17 -10.62
CA LEU A 294 -7.02 5.77 -10.29
C LEU A 294 -6.38 4.82 -11.33
N TYR A 295 -5.28 5.24 -11.93
CA TYR A 295 -4.59 4.50 -12.98
C TYR A 295 -4.02 3.17 -12.45
N ILE A 296 -4.37 2.09 -13.15
CA ILE A 296 -3.79 0.76 -12.92
C ILE A 296 -2.82 0.48 -14.06
N PRO A 297 -1.53 0.23 -13.75
CA PRO A 297 -0.51 -0.02 -14.76
C PRO A 297 -0.67 -1.42 -15.37
N PRO A 298 -0.07 -1.69 -16.53
CA PRO A 298 -0.04 -3.03 -17.11
C PRO A 298 0.81 -4.02 -16.29
N PHE A 299 1.67 -3.51 -15.41
CA PHE A 299 2.49 -4.29 -14.48
C PHE A 299 2.24 -3.81 -13.05
N PRO A 300 1.11 -4.20 -12.44
CA PRO A 300 0.83 -3.86 -11.05
C PRO A 300 1.76 -4.64 -10.10
N VAL A 301 2.17 -3.98 -9.01
CA VAL A 301 2.98 -4.56 -7.95
C VAL A 301 2.11 -4.85 -6.73
N GLU A 302 1.95 -6.10 -6.39
CA GLU A 302 1.32 -6.56 -5.16
C GLU A 302 2.36 -6.60 -4.04
N THR A 303 2.33 -5.65 -3.13
CA THR A 303 3.24 -5.60 -1.98
C THR A 303 2.63 -6.34 -0.78
N SER A 304 3.44 -7.08 -0.03
CA SER A 304 3.00 -7.79 1.18
C SER A 304 2.44 -6.84 2.24
N VAL A 305 1.20 -7.08 2.69
CA VAL A 305 0.55 -6.34 3.77
C VAL A 305 1.32 -6.52 5.08
N LEU A 306 1.85 -7.73 5.34
CA LEU A 306 2.64 -8.03 6.54
C LEU A 306 3.91 -7.18 6.64
N GLU A 307 4.61 -6.99 5.53
CA GLU A 307 5.79 -6.12 5.51
C GLU A 307 5.43 -4.66 5.66
N GLN A 308 4.42 -4.20 4.93
CA GLN A 308 4.01 -2.80 4.97
C GLN A 308 3.60 -2.34 6.36
N ILE A 309 2.80 -3.14 7.08
CA ILE A 309 2.40 -2.78 8.45
C ILE A 309 3.61 -2.81 9.39
N GLY A 310 4.49 -3.80 9.26
CA GLY A 310 5.73 -3.90 10.03
C GLY A 310 6.62 -2.67 9.88
N ASP A 311 6.79 -2.17 8.65
CA ASP A 311 7.57 -0.97 8.36
C ASP A 311 6.93 0.30 8.94
N LYS A 312 5.62 0.46 8.78
CA LYS A 312 4.88 1.60 9.33
C LYS A 312 4.97 1.67 10.86
N LEU A 313 4.85 0.53 11.51
CA LEU A 313 4.96 0.44 12.96
C LEU A 313 6.37 0.76 13.46
N ARG A 314 7.39 0.25 12.77
CA ARG A 314 8.80 0.56 13.07
C ARG A 314 9.06 2.07 12.98
N LEU A 315 8.51 2.73 11.95
CA LEU A 315 8.62 4.19 11.79
C LEU A 315 7.86 4.96 12.88
N LEU A 316 6.65 4.52 13.23
CA LEU A 316 5.87 5.12 14.30
C LEU A 316 6.64 5.08 15.63
N LEU A 317 7.13 3.91 15.99
CA LEU A 317 7.87 3.69 17.24
C LEU A 317 9.16 4.51 17.31
N LYS A 318 9.93 4.59 16.21
CA LYS A 318 11.13 5.45 16.13
C LYS A 318 10.82 6.93 16.31
N ARG A 319 9.77 7.44 15.66
CA ARG A 319 9.38 8.86 15.76
C ARG A 319 8.87 9.21 17.14
N HIS A 320 8.17 8.31 17.78
CA HIS A 320 7.70 8.54 19.15
C HIS A 320 8.84 8.54 20.17
N THR A 321 9.87 7.72 20.05
CA THR A 321 11.06 7.80 20.90
C THR A 321 11.81 9.13 20.77
N SER A 322 11.85 9.72 19.59
CA SER A 322 12.49 11.02 19.38
C SER A 322 11.63 12.24 19.79
N CYS A 323 10.29 12.13 19.72
CA CYS A 323 9.39 13.22 20.12
C CYS A 323 8.96 13.15 21.60
N PHE A 324 9.02 11.98 22.26
CA PHE A 324 8.46 11.72 23.59
C PHE A 324 9.47 11.75 24.74
N SER A 325 10.77 11.81 24.49
CA SER A 325 11.71 12.28 25.52
C SER A 325 11.32 13.67 26.11
N ILE A 326 10.34 14.30 25.45
CA ILE A 326 9.81 15.63 25.81
C ILE A 326 8.43 15.55 26.52
N LYS A 327 7.72 14.39 26.53
CA LYS A 327 6.31 14.31 27.00
C LYS A 327 6.08 13.59 28.34
N THR A 328 7.06 12.86 28.83
CA THR A 328 6.89 12.08 30.08
C THR A 328 6.89 12.89 31.37
N GLU A 329 7.27 14.17 31.33
CA GLU A 329 7.26 15.04 32.52
C GLU A 329 5.90 15.68 32.88
N TYR A 330 4.85 15.50 32.05
CA TYR A 330 3.58 16.22 32.23
C TYR A 330 2.37 15.36 32.63
N VAL A 331 2.53 14.06 32.90
CA VAL A 331 1.42 13.16 33.28
C VAL A 331 1.28 13.01 34.79
N HIS A 332 2.21 13.54 35.59
CA HIS A 332 2.14 13.50 37.06
C HIS A 332 2.25 14.90 37.68
N LYS A 333 1.21 15.72 37.47
CA LYS A 333 0.83 16.78 38.45
C LYS A 333 -0.62 17.18 38.22
#